data_c9cc5c484d3e15c9a8d5a04a10a1e1b2
#
_entry.id   c9cc5c484d3e15c9a8d5a04a10a1e1b2
#
_cell.length_a   1.000
_cell.length_b   1.000
_cell.length_c   1.000
_cell.angle_alpha   90.00
_cell.angle_beta   90.00
_cell.angle_gamma   90.00
#
_symmetry.space_group_name_H-M   'P 1'
#
loop_
_entity.id
_entity.type
_entity.pdbx_description
1 polymer ?
#
loop_
_entity_poly.entity_id
_entity_poly.type
_entity_poly.pdbx_seq_one_letter_code
_entity_poly.pdbx_strand_id
1 'polypeptide(L)'
;METKKAVIPVKGMTCVNCAAAIQKDISRLAGVKNANVNFANEKAVIEFDPAAVGLGEFVSSIQESGYRAVTETVTIPVIDLDVSRVQELEKIVTSIDGVLKAPVNATAGTIEMEYIPGQIGMRDIRRTIEKAGFRLPQQVEGRSALDIEKEARERELRELRTKLITSAVLSALVLIGSLQDMLPVISVVPRRTMWFILFLLTTPVQFWAGRHFYQNAWASIRHGSTNMNTLVVVGTSAAYGYSAVLTFFPAVLGHYGSHGGAYYDTAAIIITLILFGKYLEARAKSRAGEAIKKLMGLQPRTARVIREGKEQDIPIEDVESGDLIVVRPGEKVPV
;
A
#
# COMPACT_ATOMS: atom_id res chain seq x y z
N MET A 1 18.47 13.19 -25.85
CA MET A 1 18.24 12.84 -24.44
C MET A 1 17.20 11.74 -24.42
N GLU A 2 17.57 10.56 -24.00
CA GLU A 2 16.68 9.41 -23.89
C GLU A 2 15.73 9.65 -22.72
N THR A 3 14.42 9.59 -22.97
CA THR A 3 13.42 9.77 -21.93
C THR A 3 12.86 8.41 -21.60
N LYS A 4 12.98 7.99 -20.32
CA LYS A 4 12.36 6.77 -19.82
C LYS A 4 11.11 7.09 -19.03
N LYS A 5 10.26 6.07 -18.91
CA LYS A 5 9.01 6.15 -18.16
C LYS A 5 8.99 5.11 -17.05
N ALA A 6 8.78 5.56 -15.81
CA ALA A 6 8.58 4.68 -14.66
C ALA A 6 7.13 4.73 -14.18
N VAL A 7 6.61 3.58 -13.76
CA VAL A 7 5.29 3.43 -13.15
C VAL A 7 5.46 2.80 -11.78
N ILE A 8 5.32 3.60 -10.73
CA ILE A 8 5.56 3.18 -9.34
C ILE A 8 4.22 3.13 -8.61
N PRO A 9 3.80 1.96 -8.12
CA PRO A 9 2.63 1.88 -7.25
C PRO A 9 2.94 2.53 -5.89
N VAL A 10 2.02 3.38 -5.40
CA VAL A 10 2.20 4.16 -4.17
C VAL A 10 1.07 3.87 -3.19
N LYS A 11 1.42 3.45 -1.98
CA LYS A 11 0.46 3.19 -0.90
C LYS A 11 0.49 4.26 0.18
N GLY A 12 -0.65 4.40 0.88
CA GLY A 12 -0.79 5.35 2.00
C GLY A 12 -1.41 6.68 1.61
N MET A 13 -1.69 6.93 0.33
CA MET A 13 -2.46 8.10 -0.08
C MET A 13 -3.89 8.02 0.44
N THR A 14 -4.37 9.09 1.04
CA THR A 14 -5.72 9.16 1.63
C THR A 14 -6.62 10.19 0.97
N CYS A 15 -6.04 11.02 0.08
CA CYS A 15 -6.77 12.08 -0.61
C CYS A 15 -6.00 12.56 -1.84
N VAL A 16 -6.66 13.34 -2.68
CA VAL A 16 -6.07 13.94 -3.89
C VAL A 16 -4.88 14.87 -3.53
N ASN A 17 -4.95 15.57 -2.40
CA ASN A 17 -3.85 16.42 -1.95
C ASN A 17 -2.59 15.63 -1.60
N CYS A 18 -2.73 14.38 -1.14
CA CYS A 18 -1.60 13.48 -0.93
C CYS A 18 -0.89 13.16 -2.25
N ALA A 19 -1.67 12.88 -3.30
CA ALA A 19 -1.12 12.63 -4.63
C ALA A 19 -0.41 13.88 -5.20
N ALA A 20 -1.00 15.06 -5.01
CA ALA A 20 -0.39 16.32 -5.41
C ALA A 20 0.92 16.64 -4.67
N ALA A 21 1.02 16.30 -3.37
CA ALA A 21 2.24 16.45 -2.59
C ALA A 21 3.36 15.57 -3.14
N ILE A 22 3.10 14.27 -3.33
CA ILE A 22 4.06 13.32 -3.90
C ILE A 22 4.50 13.78 -5.31
N GLN A 23 3.55 14.18 -6.15
CA GLN A 23 3.83 14.67 -7.49
C GLN A 23 4.78 15.89 -7.46
N LYS A 24 4.53 16.84 -6.55
CA LYS A 24 5.36 18.01 -6.37
C LYS A 24 6.78 17.66 -5.94
N ASP A 25 6.94 16.71 -5.00
CA ASP A 25 8.25 16.31 -4.49
C ASP A 25 9.05 15.56 -5.57
N ILE A 26 8.43 14.64 -6.30
CA ILE A 26 9.07 13.96 -7.44
C ILE A 26 9.45 14.94 -8.54
N SER A 27 8.61 15.94 -8.86
CA SER A 27 8.87 16.92 -9.92
C SER A 27 10.04 17.87 -9.61
N ARG A 28 10.50 17.92 -8.36
CA ARG A 28 11.67 18.71 -7.94
C ARG A 28 12.99 17.99 -8.16
N LEU A 29 12.97 16.68 -8.39
CA LEU A 29 14.19 15.94 -8.63
C LEU A 29 14.79 16.32 -9.99
N ALA A 30 16.11 16.54 -10.01
CA ALA A 30 16.83 16.86 -11.23
C ALA A 30 16.70 15.69 -12.22
N GLY A 31 16.35 16.00 -13.48
CA GLY A 31 16.17 14.97 -14.51
C GLY A 31 14.72 14.50 -14.70
N VAL A 32 13.79 14.88 -13.83
CA VAL A 32 12.35 14.61 -14.02
C VAL A 32 11.78 15.63 -15.02
N LYS A 33 11.20 15.12 -16.11
CA LYS A 33 10.52 15.93 -17.13
C LYS A 33 9.04 16.11 -16.83
N ASN A 34 8.40 15.03 -16.40
CA ASN A 34 6.98 15.03 -16.05
C ASN A 34 6.71 13.98 -14.95
N ALA A 35 5.85 14.33 -14.01
CA ALA A 35 5.37 13.41 -13.00
C ALA A 35 3.86 13.55 -12.85
N ASN A 36 3.15 12.45 -12.86
CA ASN A 36 1.70 12.39 -12.65
C ASN A 36 1.39 11.33 -11.60
N VAL A 37 0.81 11.75 -10.48
CA VAL A 37 0.41 10.85 -9.41
C VAL A 37 -1.11 10.78 -9.35
N ASN A 38 -1.64 9.58 -9.55
CA ASN A 38 -3.07 9.35 -9.57
C ASN A 38 -3.51 8.62 -8.28
N PHE A 39 -4.35 9.30 -7.50
CA PHE A 39 -4.91 8.77 -6.25
C PHE A 39 -5.82 7.56 -6.47
N ALA A 40 -6.62 7.54 -7.54
CA ALA A 40 -7.62 6.48 -7.75
C ALA A 40 -7.00 5.12 -8.10
N ASN A 41 -5.94 5.13 -8.92
CA ASN A 41 -5.22 3.91 -9.30
C ASN A 41 -3.96 3.65 -8.46
N GLU A 42 -3.66 4.55 -7.50
CA GLU A 42 -2.53 4.45 -6.58
C GLU A 42 -1.17 4.30 -7.29
N LYS A 43 -0.96 5.03 -8.39
CA LYS A 43 0.26 4.96 -9.21
C LYS A 43 0.86 6.35 -9.43
N ALA A 44 2.19 6.42 -9.38
CA ALA A 44 2.99 7.52 -9.88
C ALA A 44 3.56 7.14 -11.25
N VAL A 45 3.33 7.97 -12.25
CA VAL A 45 3.87 7.84 -13.61
C VAL A 45 4.88 8.96 -13.80
N ILE A 46 6.14 8.64 -14.05
CA ILE A 46 7.27 9.57 -14.06
C ILE A 46 8.00 9.44 -15.39
N GLU A 47 8.18 10.55 -16.08
CA GLU A 47 9.02 10.66 -17.28
C GLU A 47 10.31 11.38 -16.90
N PHE A 48 11.44 10.73 -17.13
CA PHE A 48 12.73 11.20 -16.62
C PHE A 48 13.89 10.90 -17.55
N ASP A 49 15.01 11.56 -17.31
CA ASP A 49 16.30 11.29 -17.95
C ASP A 49 17.08 10.30 -17.07
N PRO A 50 17.31 9.05 -17.54
CA PRO A 50 17.98 8.03 -16.76
C PRO A 50 19.46 8.32 -16.47
N ALA A 51 20.05 9.28 -17.18
CA ALA A 51 21.41 9.74 -16.90
C ALA A 51 21.50 10.69 -15.71
N ALA A 52 20.37 11.34 -15.34
CA ALA A 52 20.32 12.34 -14.27
C ALA A 52 19.70 11.83 -12.97
N VAL A 53 18.75 10.86 -13.03
CA VAL A 53 18.02 10.36 -11.86
C VAL A 53 17.64 8.90 -12.03
N GLY A 54 17.75 8.11 -10.96
CA GLY A 54 17.43 6.69 -10.93
C GLY A 54 16.13 6.35 -10.22
N LEU A 55 15.62 5.12 -10.42
CA LEU A 55 14.40 4.64 -9.77
C LEU A 55 14.46 4.67 -8.23
N GLY A 56 15.65 4.43 -7.66
CA GLY A 56 15.86 4.47 -6.21
C GLY A 56 15.58 5.84 -5.59
N GLU A 57 15.87 6.93 -6.32
CA GLU A 57 15.61 8.30 -5.86
C GLU A 57 14.11 8.60 -5.82
N PHE A 58 13.33 8.07 -6.76
CA PHE A 58 11.87 8.19 -6.73
C PHE A 58 11.26 7.44 -5.53
N VAL A 59 11.75 6.20 -5.28
CA VAL A 59 11.33 5.41 -4.13
C VAL A 59 11.65 6.15 -2.83
N SER A 60 12.86 6.70 -2.70
CA SER A 60 13.27 7.49 -1.53
C SER A 60 12.42 8.74 -1.35
N SER A 61 12.19 9.52 -2.41
CA SER A 61 11.35 10.73 -2.38
C SER A 61 9.91 10.43 -1.94
N ILE A 62 9.32 9.32 -2.44
CA ILE A 62 7.98 8.88 -2.01
C ILE A 62 7.98 8.50 -0.53
N GLN A 63 9.03 7.82 -0.04
CA GLN A 63 9.15 7.42 1.36
C GLN A 63 9.39 8.61 2.28
N GLU A 64 10.22 9.57 1.88
CA GLU A 64 10.46 10.81 2.59
C GLU A 64 9.20 11.65 2.70
N SER A 65 8.34 11.68 1.68
CA SER A 65 7.02 12.33 1.72
C SER A 65 6.03 11.62 2.67
N GLY A 66 6.43 10.52 3.34
CA GLY A 66 5.62 9.77 4.31
C GLY A 66 4.68 8.74 3.68
N TYR A 67 4.89 8.40 2.41
CA TYR A 67 4.14 7.39 1.69
C TYR A 67 5.02 6.17 1.41
N ARG A 68 4.45 5.11 0.84
CA ARG A 68 5.17 3.88 0.56
C ARG A 68 5.14 3.57 -0.94
N ALA A 69 6.30 3.60 -1.59
CA ALA A 69 6.48 2.95 -2.87
C ALA A 69 6.38 1.43 -2.67
N VAL A 70 5.65 0.75 -3.55
CA VAL A 70 5.55 -0.72 -3.48
C VAL A 70 6.72 -1.31 -4.24
N THR A 71 7.60 -1.99 -3.51
CA THR A 71 8.70 -2.79 -4.06
C THR A 71 8.49 -4.24 -3.66
N GLU A 72 9.01 -5.17 -4.44
CA GLU A 72 9.01 -6.59 -4.14
C GLU A 72 10.43 -7.12 -4.09
N THR A 73 10.68 -8.00 -3.13
CA THR A 73 11.95 -8.73 -3.03
C THR A 73 11.71 -10.18 -3.41
N VAL A 74 12.54 -10.71 -4.32
CA VAL A 74 12.50 -12.09 -4.74
C VAL A 74 13.91 -12.70 -4.68
N THR A 75 13.97 -13.94 -4.23
CA THR A 75 15.20 -14.73 -4.25
C THR A 75 15.15 -15.71 -5.42
N ILE A 76 16.06 -15.55 -6.37
CA ILE A 76 16.16 -16.38 -7.58
C ILE A 76 17.41 -17.28 -7.45
N PRO A 77 17.24 -18.61 -7.41
CA PRO A 77 18.38 -19.52 -7.44
C PRO A 77 18.97 -19.57 -8.87
N VAL A 78 20.30 -19.62 -8.94
CA VAL A 78 21.06 -19.74 -10.18
C VAL A 78 21.83 -21.06 -10.13
N ILE A 79 21.67 -21.90 -11.18
CA ILE A 79 22.33 -23.20 -11.26
C ILE A 79 23.78 -23.00 -11.74
N ASP A 80 24.71 -23.65 -11.08
CA ASP A 80 26.15 -23.66 -11.45
C ASP A 80 26.73 -22.23 -11.56
N LEU A 81 26.43 -21.36 -10.57
CA LEU A 81 26.99 -20.02 -10.56
C LEU A 81 28.49 -20.03 -10.26
N ASP A 82 29.29 -19.67 -11.26
CA ASP A 82 30.74 -19.46 -11.07
C ASP A 82 31.00 -18.15 -10.32
N VAL A 83 31.83 -18.21 -9.28
CA VAL A 83 32.18 -17.04 -8.44
C VAL A 83 32.81 -15.92 -9.29
N SER A 84 33.55 -16.27 -10.35
CA SER A 84 34.15 -15.31 -11.29
C SER A 84 33.12 -14.49 -12.07
N ARG A 85 31.90 -15.00 -12.24
CA ARG A 85 30.80 -14.36 -12.99
C ARG A 85 29.78 -13.63 -12.15
N VAL A 86 29.97 -13.61 -10.83
CA VAL A 86 29.01 -12.94 -9.88
C VAL A 86 28.85 -11.47 -10.22
N GLN A 87 29.94 -10.75 -10.43
CA GLN A 87 29.88 -9.30 -10.76
C GLN A 87 29.23 -9.04 -12.12
N GLU A 88 29.43 -9.92 -13.09
CA GLU A 88 28.76 -9.85 -14.39
C GLU A 88 27.25 -10.00 -14.22
N LEU A 89 26.81 -11.00 -13.47
CA LEU A 89 25.40 -11.27 -13.20
C LEU A 89 24.73 -10.11 -12.46
N GLU A 90 25.37 -9.60 -11.41
CA GLU A 90 24.87 -8.46 -10.63
C GLU A 90 24.70 -7.21 -11.51
N LYS A 91 25.67 -6.92 -12.37
CA LYS A 91 25.62 -5.81 -13.31
C LYS A 91 24.51 -5.96 -14.33
N ILE A 92 24.31 -7.15 -14.88
CA ILE A 92 23.23 -7.45 -15.84
C ILE A 92 21.88 -7.26 -15.17
N VAL A 93 21.65 -7.84 -14.00
CA VAL A 93 20.36 -7.77 -13.32
C VAL A 93 20.04 -6.35 -12.87
N THR A 94 21.03 -5.62 -12.37
CA THR A 94 20.85 -4.21 -11.96
C THR A 94 20.60 -3.28 -13.16
N SER A 95 21.04 -3.65 -14.37
CA SER A 95 20.76 -2.87 -15.59
C SER A 95 19.33 -3.05 -16.13
N ILE A 96 18.56 -3.99 -15.58
CA ILE A 96 17.18 -4.25 -15.99
C ILE A 96 16.27 -3.12 -15.49
N ASP A 97 15.50 -2.51 -16.40
CA ASP A 97 14.55 -1.46 -16.05
C ASP A 97 13.49 -1.96 -15.06
N GLY A 98 13.39 -1.31 -13.90
CA GLY A 98 12.47 -1.73 -12.84
C GLY A 98 13.15 -2.43 -11.67
N VAL A 99 14.40 -2.84 -11.80
CA VAL A 99 15.20 -3.40 -10.70
C VAL A 99 15.86 -2.28 -9.92
N LEU A 100 15.74 -2.32 -8.59
CA LEU A 100 16.34 -1.35 -7.68
C LEU A 100 17.68 -1.83 -7.13
N LYS A 101 17.75 -3.11 -6.73
CA LYS A 101 18.93 -3.76 -6.18
C LYS A 101 18.90 -5.25 -6.53
N ALA A 102 20.07 -5.83 -6.73
CA ALA A 102 20.19 -7.25 -7.04
C ALA A 102 21.51 -7.86 -6.49
N PRO A 103 21.72 -7.86 -5.16
CA PRO A 103 22.89 -8.50 -4.58
C PRO A 103 22.91 -10.00 -4.90
N VAL A 104 24.06 -10.51 -5.31
CA VAL A 104 24.25 -11.91 -5.64
C VAL A 104 25.05 -12.61 -4.54
N ASN A 105 24.47 -13.66 -3.97
CA ASN A 105 25.16 -14.51 -3.00
C ASN A 105 25.80 -15.70 -3.70
N ALA A 106 27.10 -15.62 -3.91
CA ALA A 106 27.88 -16.66 -4.58
C ALA A 106 27.86 -17.99 -3.82
N THR A 107 27.87 -17.96 -2.48
CA THR A 107 27.90 -19.17 -1.64
C THR A 107 26.57 -19.92 -1.68
N ALA A 108 25.48 -19.19 -1.69
CA ALA A 108 24.13 -19.77 -1.77
C ALA A 108 23.67 -20.01 -3.21
N GLY A 109 24.38 -19.48 -4.22
CA GLY A 109 23.95 -19.51 -5.62
C GLY A 109 22.61 -18.81 -5.85
N THR A 110 22.38 -17.66 -5.18
CA THR A 110 21.09 -16.95 -5.25
C THR A 110 21.28 -15.47 -5.55
N ILE A 111 20.30 -14.90 -6.26
CA ILE A 111 20.14 -13.45 -6.46
C ILE A 111 19.00 -13.00 -5.54
N GLU A 112 19.24 -12.06 -4.65
CA GLU A 112 18.20 -11.38 -3.92
C GLU A 112 17.89 -10.05 -4.62
N MET A 113 16.77 -9.98 -5.31
CA MET A 113 16.43 -8.85 -6.16
C MET A 113 15.25 -8.08 -5.63
N GLU A 114 15.44 -6.76 -5.49
CA GLU A 114 14.36 -5.81 -5.20
C GLU A 114 13.97 -5.09 -6.49
N TYR A 115 12.68 -5.13 -6.83
CA TYR A 115 12.16 -4.55 -8.08
C TYR A 115 10.78 -3.89 -7.87
N ILE A 116 10.37 -3.05 -8.84
CA ILE A 116 9.08 -2.37 -8.83
C ILE A 116 8.06 -3.23 -9.61
N PRO A 117 7.05 -3.80 -8.92
CA PRO A 117 6.02 -4.61 -9.59
C PRO A 117 5.19 -3.76 -10.55
N GLY A 118 4.96 -4.28 -11.76
CA GLY A 118 4.25 -3.57 -12.83
C GLY A 118 5.13 -2.72 -13.74
N GLN A 119 6.41 -2.49 -13.39
CA GLN A 119 7.41 -1.94 -14.31
C GLN A 119 8.08 -3.07 -15.10
N ILE A 120 8.37 -4.17 -14.43
CA ILE A 120 8.95 -5.38 -15.04
C ILE A 120 8.29 -6.63 -14.48
N GLY A 121 8.13 -7.64 -15.29
CA GLY A 121 7.67 -8.97 -14.91
C GLY A 121 8.79 -9.95 -14.61
N MET A 122 8.53 -10.98 -13.78
CA MET A 122 9.49 -12.03 -13.45
C MET A 122 10.01 -12.77 -14.70
N ARG A 123 9.19 -12.85 -15.76
CA ARG A 123 9.60 -13.48 -17.03
C ARG A 123 10.65 -12.70 -17.77
N ASP A 124 10.49 -11.38 -17.85
CA ASP A 124 11.47 -10.51 -18.53
C ASP A 124 12.81 -10.56 -17.82
N ILE A 125 12.76 -10.57 -16.47
CA ILE A 125 13.94 -10.75 -15.64
C ILE A 125 14.61 -12.09 -15.95
N ARG A 126 13.83 -13.19 -15.91
CA ARG A 126 14.31 -14.52 -16.20
C ARG A 126 14.93 -14.61 -17.60
N ARG A 127 14.20 -14.13 -18.61
CA ARG A 127 14.66 -14.12 -20.01
C ARG A 127 15.97 -13.35 -20.18
N THR A 128 16.15 -12.25 -19.46
CA THR A 128 17.38 -11.46 -19.51
C THR A 128 18.55 -12.22 -18.89
N ILE A 129 18.33 -12.87 -17.75
CA ILE A 129 19.35 -13.68 -17.07
C ILE A 129 19.74 -14.91 -17.93
N GLU A 130 18.74 -15.58 -18.51
CA GLU A 130 18.97 -16.75 -19.38
C GLU A 130 19.67 -16.37 -20.69
N LYS A 131 19.32 -15.25 -21.31
CA LYS A 131 20.03 -14.71 -22.50
C LYS A 131 21.48 -14.36 -22.22
N ALA A 132 21.81 -13.98 -20.98
CA ALA A 132 23.18 -13.75 -20.54
C ALA A 132 23.98 -15.05 -20.25
N GLY A 133 23.33 -16.20 -20.48
CA GLY A 133 24.01 -17.52 -20.36
C GLY A 133 24.01 -18.09 -18.95
N PHE A 134 23.17 -17.60 -18.05
CA PHE A 134 22.97 -18.17 -16.71
C PHE A 134 21.78 -19.14 -16.72
N ARG A 135 21.91 -20.25 -15.99
CA ARG A 135 20.87 -21.26 -15.91
C ARG A 135 20.00 -21.02 -14.69
N LEU A 136 18.69 -20.96 -14.89
CA LEU A 136 17.69 -20.85 -13.82
C LEU A 136 16.90 -22.16 -13.72
N PRO A 137 16.44 -22.60 -12.52
CA PRO A 137 15.56 -23.74 -12.38
C PRO A 137 14.24 -23.51 -13.13
N GLN A 138 13.67 -24.56 -13.72
CA GLN A 138 12.42 -24.45 -14.53
C GLN A 138 11.21 -23.99 -13.75
N GLN A 139 11.19 -24.13 -12.44
CA GLN A 139 10.11 -23.69 -11.55
C GLN A 139 10.65 -22.71 -10.50
N VAL A 140 10.74 -21.44 -10.85
CA VAL A 140 10.50 -20.41 -9.85
C VAL A 140 9.05 -20.00 -10.07
N GLU A 141 8.14 -20.61 -9.32
CA GLU A 141 6.78 -20.08 -9.17
C GLU A 141 6.89 -18.71 -8.50
N GLY A 142 7.21 -17.71 -9.29
CA GLY A 142 6.97 -16.33 -8.92
C GLY A 142 5.46 -16.20 -8.81
N ARG A 143 4.94 -16.03 -7.58
CA ARG A 143 3.56 -15.57 -7.39
C ARG A 143 3.36 -14.39 -8.33
N SER A 144 2.31 -14.43 -9.13
CA SER A 144 2.05 -13.34 -10.06
C SER A 144 1.95 -12.03 -9.26
N ALA A 145 2.53 -10.94 -9.74
CA ALA A 145 2.42 -9.62 -9.11
C ALA A 145 0.95 -9.29 -8.76
N LEU A 146 0.02 -9.81 -9.54
CA LEU A 146 -1.42 -9.72 -9.32
C LEU A 146 -1.89 -10.50 -8.08
N ASP A 147 -1.29 -11.65 -7.76
CA ASP A 147 -1.67 -12.44 -6.58
C ASP A 147 -1.12 -11.81 -5.30
N ILE A 148 0.09 -11.27 -5.35
CA ILE A 148 0.70 -10.54 -4.23
C ILE A 148 -0.08 -9.26 -3.93
N GLU A 149 -0.46 -8.51 -4.97
CA GLU A 149 -1.32 -7.33 -4.81
C GLU A 149 -2.68 -7.68 -4.20
N LYS A 150 -3.29 -8.79 -4.63
CA LYS A 150 -4.55 -9.28 -4.08
C LYS A 150 -4.41 -9.65 -2.61
N GLU A 151 -3.39 -10.44 -2.25
CA GLU A 151 -3.14 -10.81 -0.85
C GLU A 151 -2.88 -9.57 0.03
N ALA A 152 -2.12 -8.61 -0.45
CA ALA A 152 -1.86 -7.36 0.27
C ALA A 152 -3.15 -6.56 0.51
N ARG A 153 -4.01 -6.44 -0.49
CA ARG A 153 -5.32 -5.77 -0.37
C ARG A 153 -6.28 -6.51 0.57
N GLU A 154 -6.29 -7.84 0.51
CA GLU A 154 -7.12 -8.64 1.43
C GLU A 154 -6.65 -8.51 2.88
N ARG A 155 -5.33 -8.47 3.13
CA ARG A 155 -4.77 -8.24 4.47
C ARG A 155 -5.15 -6.86 4.99
N GLU A 156 -5.02 -5.82 4.17
CA GLU A 156 -5.43 -4.45 4.50
C GLU A 156 -6.92 -4.36 4.85
N LEU A 157 -7.79 -4.98 4.04
CA LEU A 157 -9.24 -5.04 4.31
C LEU A 157 -9.56 -5.78 5.62
N ARG A 158 -8.89 -6.90 5.91
CA ARG A 158 -9.08 -7.64 7.16
C ARG A 158 -8.64 -6.80 8.36
N GLU A 159 -7.50 -6.14 8.27
CA GLU A 159 -7.00 -5.27 9.34
C GLU A 159 -7.94 -4.09 9.61
N LEU A 160 -8.39 -3.40 8.55
CA LEU A 160 -9.37 -2.31 8.66
C LEU A 160 -10.69 -2.80 9.24
N ARG A 161 -11.18 -3.96 8.81
CA ARG A 161 -12.42 -4.58 9.34
C ARG A 161 -12.30 -4.88 10.84
N THR A 162 -11.18 -5.47 11.26
CA THR A 162 -10.95 -5.77 12.69
C THR A 162 -10.92 -4.50 13.52
N LYS A 163 -10.15 -3.48 13.09
CA LYS A 163 -10.10 -2.18 13.76
C LYS A 163 -11.47 -1.51 13.81
N LEU A 164 -12.23 -1.57 12.71
CA LEU A 164 -13.58 -1.00 12.63
C LEU A 164 -14.56 -1.68 13.60
N ILE A 165 -14.61 -3.01 13.61
CA ILE A 165 -15.55 -3.76 14.47
C ILE A 165 -15.22 -3.49 15.95
N THR A 166 -13.94 -3.58 16.33
CA THR A 166 -13.54 -3.33 17.73
C THR A 166 -13.78 -1.88 18.14
N SER A 167 -13.46 -0.89 17.30
CA SER A 167 -13.72 0.51 17.60
C SER A 167 -15.23 0.82 17.64
N ALA A 168 -16.03 0.21 16.76
CA ALA A 168 -17.49 0.40 16.76
C ALA A 168 -18.13 -0.12 18.06
N VAL A 169 -17.73 -1.32 18.52
CA VAL A 169 -18.21 -1.87 19.79
C VAL A 169 -17.80 -1.00 20.96
N LEU A 170 -16.52 -0.61 21.05
CA LEU A 170 -16.02 0.25 22.12
C LEU A 170 -16.69 1.63 22.10
N SER A 171 -16.83 2.24 20.93
CA SER A 171 -17.48 3.55 20.79
C SER A 171 -18.96 3.50 21.14
N ALA A 172 -19.65 2.41 20.83
CA ALA A 172 -21.05 2.22 21.26
C ALA A 172 -21.15 2.13 22.78
N LEU A 173 -20.25 1.40 23.45
CA LEU A 173 -20.20 1.33 24.92
C LEU A 173 -19.86 2.70 25.52
N VAL A 174 -18.92 3.44 24.93
CA VAL A 174 -18.59 4.81 25.37
C VAL A 174 -19.77 5.75 25.21
N LEU A 175 -20.48 5.68 24.07
CA LEU A 175 -21.69 6.48 23.84
C LEU A 175 -22.79 6.19 24.87
N ILE A 176 -23.06 4.91 25.15
CA ILE A 176 -24.03 4.51 26.17
C ILE A 176 -23.62 5.06 27.54
N GLY A 177 -22.34 4.93 27.92
CA GLY A 177 -21.83 5.47 29.18
C GLY A 177 -21.86 7.00 29.26
N SER A 178 -21.67 7.70 28.14
CA SER A 178 -21.77 9.16 28.05
C SER A 178 -23.24 9.66 28.28
N LEU A 179 -24.24 8.83 27.94
CA LEU A 179 -25.65 9.12 28.16
C LEU A 179 -26.11 8.78 29.59
N GLN A 180 -25.21 8.69 30.57
CA GLN A 180 -25.50 8.31 31.94
C GLN A 180 -26.63 9.13 32.56
N ASP A 181 -26.66 10.45 32.31
CA ASP A 181 -27.68 11.37 32.87
C ASP A 181 -29.09 11.13 32.26
N MET A 182 -29.18 10.45 31.11
CA MET A 182 -30.44 10.13 30.42
C MET A 182 -30.94 8.70 30.73
N LEU A 183 -30.07 7.81 31.20
CA LEU A 183 -30.37 6.40 31.39
C LEU A 183 -30.40 6.04 32.90
N PRO A 184 -31.58 5.80 33.49
CA PRO A 184 -31.73 5.58 34.93
C PRO A 184 -31.00 4.31 35.42
N VAL A 185 -30.77 3.33 34.54
CA VAL A 185 -30.07 2.09 34.88
C VAL A 185 -28.56 2.34 35.14
N ILE A 186 -27.97 3.31 34.47
CA ILE A 186 -26.52 3.61 34.52
C ILE A 186 -26.22 4.75 35.50
N SER A 187 -27.23 5.55 35.86
CA SER A 187 -27.11 6.68 36.81
C SER A 187 -26.68 6.27 38.23
N VAL A 188 -26.78 4.98 38.57
CA VAL A 188 -26.30 4.40 39.84
C VAL A 188 -24.77 4.45 39.96
N VAL A 189 -24.04 4.49 38.85
CA VAL A 189 -22.56 4.53 38.86
C VAL A 189 -22.10 5.96 39.17
N PRO A 190 -21.21 6.17 40.16
CA PRO A 190 -20.67 7.50 40.46
C PRO A 190 -20.01 8.10 39.19
N ARG A 191 -20.30 9.38 38.91
CA ARG A 191 -19.85 10.08 37.68
C ARG A 191 -18.35 9.98 37.46
N ARG A 192 -17.57 10.03 38.53
CA ARG A 192 -16.12 9.90 38.48
C ARG A 192 -15.70 8.51 38.03
N THR A 193 -16.33 7.46 38.55
CA THR A 193 -16.07 6.07 38.13
C THR A 193 -16.41 5.86 36.67
N MET A 194 -17.52 6.45 36.20
CA MET A 194 -17.92 6.41 34.79
C MET A 194 -16.85 7.03 33.88
N TRP A 195 -16.30 8.20 34.22
CA TRP A 195 -15.24 8.83 33.44
C TRP A 195 -13.98 7.97 33.33
N PHE A 196 -13.58 7.25 34.39
CA PHE A 196 -12.49 6.28 34.33
C PHE A 196 -12.79 5.12 33.39
N ILE A 197 -14.01 4.61 33.41
CA ILE A 197 -14.45 3.55 32.48
C ILE A 197 -14.39 4.06 31.03
N LEU A 198 -14.92 5.25 30.77
CA LEU A 198 -14.90 5.87 29.45
C LEU A 198 -13.47 6.14 28.95
N PHE A 199 -12.59 6.62 29.84
CA PHE A 199 -11.16 6.76 29.55
C PHE A 199 -10.54 5.43 29.10
N LEU A 200 -10.77 4.35 29.86
CA LEU A 200 -10.21 3.02 29.59
C LEU A 200 -10.73 2.46 28.24
N LEU A 201 -12.02 2.64 27.95
CA LEU A 201 -12.63 2.16 26.69
C LEU A 201 -12.20 2.99 25.47
N THR A 202 -12.00 4.31 25.64
CA THR A 202 -11.63 5.20 24.54
C THR A 202 -10.15 5.11 24.19
N THR A 203 -9.27 4.81 25.16
CA THR A 203 -7.83 4.72 24.95
C THR A 203 -7.43 3.78 23.80
N PRO A 204 -7.91 2.53 23.72
CA PRO A 204 -7.60 1.65 22.60
C PRO A 204 -8.15 2.18 21.26
N VAL A 205 -9.30 2.85 21.25
CA VAL A 205 -9.83 3.47 20.04
C VAL A 205 -8.90 4.59 19.57
N GLN A 206 -8.49 5.46 20.51
CA GLN A 206 -7.63 6.62 20.21
C GLN A 206 -6.24 6.20 19.69
N PHE A 207 -5.56 5.29 20.35
CA PHE A 207 -4.14 5.02 20.09
C PHE A 207 -3.88 3.76 19.27
N TRP A 208 -4.69 2.72 19.39
CA TRP A 208 -4.50 1.50 18.59
C TRP A 208 -5.25 1.57 17.27
N ALA A 209 -6.57 1.85 17.30
CA ALA A 209 -7.35 1.96 16.07
C ALA A 209 -6.96 3.22 15.28
N GLY A 210 -6.73 4.35 15.97
CA GLY A 210 -6.31 5.63 15.42
C GLY A 210 -4.84 5.72 15.01
N ARG A 211 -3.98 4.73 15.30
CA ARG A 211 -2.51 4.78 15.09
C ARG A 211 -2.10 5.29 13.71
N HIS A 212 -2.80 4.85 12.68
CA HIS A 212 -2.51 5.23 11.30
C HIS A 212 -2.69 6.75 11.07
N PHE A 213 -3.68 7.37 11.71
CA PHE A 213 -3.89 8.82 11.60
C PHE A 213 -2.74 9.60 12.24
N TYR A 214 -2.23 9.14 13.40
CA TYR A 214 -1.07 9.75 14.05
C TYR A 214 0.20 9.66 13.20
N GLN A 215 0.47 8.50 12.60
CA GLN A 215 1.64 8.30 11.73
C GLN A 215 1.60 9.22 10.52
N ASN A 216 0.44 9.30 9.84
CA ASN A 216 0.28 10.13 8.66
C ASN A 216 0.26 11.62 8.98
N ALA A 217 -0.33 12.03 10.11
CA ALA A 217 -0.31 13.41 10.57
C ALA A 217 1.12 13.87 10.89
N TRP A 218 1.89 13.03 11.58
CA TRP A 218 3.28 13.32 11.92
C TRP A 218 4.15 13.46 10.67
N ALA A 219 4.01 12.54 9.70
CA ALA A 219 4.70 12.63 8.43
C ALA A 219 4.37 13.94 7.69
N SER A 220 3.09 14.30 7.59
CA SER A 220 2.66 15.54 6.91
C SER A 220 3.20 16.80 7.58
N ILE A 221 3.18 16.87 8.91
CA ILE A 221 3.70 18.02 9.67
C ILE A 221 5.20 18.19 9.43
N ARG A 222 5.98 17.10 9.42
CA ARG A 222 7.42 17.16 9.14
C ARG A 222 7.75 17.76 7.78
N HIS A 223 6.89 17.55 6.80
CA HIS A 223 7.03 18.09 5.44
C HIS A 223 6.33 19.45 5.24
N GLY A 224 5.95 20.12 6.35
CA GLY A 224 5.32 21.46 6.29
C GLY A 224 3.96 21.47 5.62
N SER A 225 3.28 20.32 5.55
CA SER A 225 1.94 20.18 4.99
C SER A 225 0.94 19.71 6.06
N THR A 226 -0.34 19.99 5.83
CA THR A 226 -1.44 19.53 6.66
C THR A 226 -2.43 18.76 5.81
N ASN A 227 -3.00 17.70 6.35
CA ASN A 227 -3.99 16.89 5.68
C ASN A 227 -5.17 16.56 6.61
N MET A 228 -6.16 15.85 6.09
CA MET A 228 -7.31 15.39 6.88
C MET A 228 -6.88 14.64 8.17
N ASN A 229 -5.81 13.84 8.10
CA ASN A 229 -5.34 13.09 9.28
C ASN A 229 -4.83 14.03 10.38
N THR A 230 -4.17 15.14 10.01
CA THR A 230 -3.71 16.17 10.95
C THR A 230 -4.89 16.79 11.70
N LEU A 231 -5.96 17.15 10.98
CA LEU A 231 -7.17 17.72 11.60
C LEU A 231 -7.83 16.73 12.56
N VAL A 232 -7.95 15.47 12.13
CA VAL A 232 -8.53 14.40 12.96
C VAL A 232 -7.72 14.19 14.23
N VAL A 233 -6.39 14.08 14.12
CA VAL A 233 -5.49 13.86 15.27
C VAL A 233 -5.56 15.04 16.24
N VAL A 234 -5.50 16.27 15.75
CA VAL A 234 -5.58 17.46 16.62
C VAL A 234 -6.93 17.52 17.33
N GLY A 235 -8.05 17.36 16.61
CA GLY A 235 -9.39 17.44 17.17
C GLY A 235 -9.68 16.32 18.19
N THR A 236 -9.38 15.06 17.82
CA THR A 236 -9.63 13.93 18.73
C THR A 236 -8.68 13.91 19.92
N SER A 237 -7.40 14.32 19.75
CA SER A 237 -6.46 14.44 20.86
C SER A 237 -6.85 15.57 21.82
N ALA A 238 -7.36 16.69 21.30
CA ALA A 238 -7.86 17.78 22.15
C ALA A 238 -9.08 17.33 23.00
N ALA A 239 -10.06 16.67 22.37
CA ALA A 239 -11.25 16.12 23.06
C ALA A 239 -10.85 15.07 24.11
N TYR A 240 -9.98 14.11 23.74
CA TYR A 240 -9.48 13.08 24.65
C TYR A 240 -8.64 13.67 25.78
N GLY A 241 -7.70 14.57 25.47
CA GLY A 241 -6.82 15.21 26.46
C GLY A 241 -7.61 16.07 27.46
N TYR A 242 -8.54 16.88 27.00
CA TYR A 242 -9.45 17.62 27.88
C TYR A 242 -10.19 16.68 28.83
N SER A 243 -10.78 15.61 28.30
CA SER A 243 -11.53 14.62 29.08
C SER A 243 -10.65 13.88 30.08
N ALA A 244 -9.40 13.59 29.72
CA ALA A 244 -8.41 12.98 30.61
C ALA A 244 -8.06 13.93 31.76
N VAL A 245 -7.78 15.22 31.46
CA VAL A 245 -7.53 16.22 32.50
C VAL A 245 -8.71 16.34 33.46
N LEU A 246 -9.95 16.37 32.95
CA LEU A 246 -11.15 16.42 33.78
C LEU A 246 -11.29 15.16 34.65
N THR A 247 -10.91 13.99 34.15
CA THR A 247 -10.99 12.72 34.89
C THR A 247 -9.96 12.63 36.01
N PHE A 248 -8.69 12.99 35.74
CA PHE A 248 -7.58 12.83 36.68
C PHE A 248 -7.35 14.05 37.59
N PHE A 249 -7.60 15.26 37.08
CA PHE A 249 -7.34 16.54 37.75
C PHE A 249 -8.57 17.45 37.78
N PRO A 250 -9.70 17.03 38.38
CA PRO A 250 -10.94 17.80 38.38
C PRO A 250 -10.80 19.19 39.03
N ALA A 251 -9.85 19.35 39.96
CA ALA A 251 -9.60 20.63 40.62
C ALA A 251 -9.02 21.71 39.69
N VAL A 252 -8.32 21.33 38.61
CA VAL A 252 -7.73 22.26 37.64
C VAL A 252 -8.79 22.94 36.81
N LEU A 253 -9.90 22.24 36.54
CA LEU A 253 -11.03 22.73 35.73
C LEU A 253 -12.24 23.08 36.57
N GLY A 254 -12.11 23.13 37.91
CA GLY A 254 -13.19 23.19 38.88
C GLY A 254 -14.19 24.33 38.71
N HIS A 255 -13.86 25.46 38.05
CA HIS A 255 -14.78 26.53 37.72
C HIS A 255 -15.47 26.37 36.35
N TYR A 256 -14.82 25.63 35.42
CA TYR A 256 -15.34 25.43 34.05
C TYR A 256 -16.00 24.05 33.87
N GLY A 257 -15.73 23.09 34.76
CA GLY A 257 -16.20 21.70 34.67
C GLY A 257 -17.61 21.43 35.20
N SER A 258 -18.26 22.42 35.84
CA SER A 258 -19.57 22.22 36.44
C SER A 258 -20.72 22.06 35.42
N HIS A 259 -20.53 22.49 34.18
CA HIS A 259 -21.50 22.38 33.08
C HIS A 259 -20.99 21.59 31.86
N GLY A 260 -19.74 21.14 31.82
CA GLY A 260 -19.16 20.39 30.69
C GLY A 260 -18.99 18.91 31.01
N GLY A 261 -19.43 18.03 30.12
CA GLY A 261 -19.15 16.60 30.15
C GLY A 261 -17.77 16.26 29.61
N ALA A 262 -17.32 15.01 29.82
CA ALA A 262 -16.17 14.47 29.12
C ALA A 262 -16.53 14.17 27.66
N TYR A 263 -15.63 14.45 26.73
CA TYR A 263 -15.81 14.27 25.27
C TYR A 263 -15.17 12.99 24.76
N TYR A 264 -15.14 11.92 25.57
CA TYR A 264 -14.60 10.62 25.15
C TYR A 264 -15.40 10.00 24.00
N ASP A 265 -16.72 10.14 24.03
CA ASP A 265 -17.64 9.71 22.98
C ASP A 265 -17.36 10.39 21.65
N THR A 266 -17.17 11.70 21.68
CA THR A 266 -16.84 12.49 20.49
C THR A 266 -15.56 12.00 19.83
N ALA A 267 -14.48 11.81 20.62
CA ALA A 267 -13.21 11.29 20.11
C ALA A 267 -13.34 9.88 19.52
N ALA A 268 -14.02 8.98 20.24
CA ALA A 268 -14.24 7.60 19.82
C ALA A 268 -15.09 7.49 18.55
N ILE A 269 -16.20 8.24 18.49
CA ILE A 269 -17.12 8.24 17.33
C ILE A 269 -16.43 8.79 16.09
N ILE A 270 -15.69 9.90 16.18
CA ILE A 270 -14.98 10.50 15.04
C ILE A 270 -14.02 9.49 14.44
N ILE A 271 -13.16 8.85 15.27
CA ILE A 271 -12.20 7.84 14.79
C ILE A 271 -12.93 6.67 14.12
N THR A 272 -13.99 6.18 14.75
CA THR A 272 -14.77 5.04 14.23
C THR A 272 -15.44 5.36 12.90
N LEU A 273 -16.03 6.54 12.73
CA LEU A 273 -16.66 6.96 11.48
C LEU A 273 -15.64 7.14 10.36
N ILE A 274 -14.46 7.66 10.68
CA ILE A 274 -13.41 7.80 9.66
C ILE A 274 -12.86 6.42 9.27
N LEU A 275 -12.69 5.49 10.22
CA LEU A 275 -12.32 4.10 9.91
C LEU A 275 -13.38 3.41 9.05
N PHE A 276 -14.67 3.67 9.31
CA PHE A 276 -15.76 3.16 8.48
C PHE A 276 -15.66 3.71 7.05
N GLY A 277 -15.44 5.01 6.89
CA GLY A 277 -15.20 5.61 5.57
C GLY A 277 -14.03 4.99 4.84
N LYS A 278 -12.91 4.77 5.54
CA LYS A 278 -11.71 4.09 5.00
C LYS A 278 -11.98 2.64 4.59
N TYR A 279 -12.73 1.91 5.39
CA TYR A 279 -13.13 0.54 5.03
C TYR A 279 -14.01 0.51 3.78
N LEU A 280 -14.98 1.42 3.64
CA LEU A 280 -15.81 1.52 2.44
C LEU A 280 -14.99 1.88 1.20
N GLU A 281 -14.05 2.82 1.33
CA GLU A 281 -13.12 3.21 0.27
C GLU A 281 -12.28 2.01 -0.20
N ALA A 282 -11.62 1.31 0.74
CA ALA A 282 -10.80 0.14 0.43
C ALA A 282 -11.61 -0.99 -0.22
N ARG A 283 -12.84 -1.21 0.25
CA ARG A 283 -13.76 -2.21 -0.33
C ARG A 283 -14.20 -1.84 -1.75
N ALA A 284 -14.47 -0.56 -2.00
CA ALA A 284 -14.84 -0.09 -3.35
C ALA A 284 -13.68 -0.25 -4.34
N LYS A 285 -12.45 0.13 -3.93
CA LYS A 285 -11.22 -0.06 -4.73
C LYS A 285 -10.96 -1.54 -5.05
N SER A 286 -11.15 -2.44 -4.08
CA SER A 286 -10.98 -3.88 -4.28
C SER A 286 -11.96 -4.43 -5.32
N ARG A 287 -13.23 -4.04 -5.27
CA ARG A 287 -14.25 -4.49 -6.23
C ARG A 287 -13.98 -4.00 -7.65
N ALA A 288 -13.56 -2.74 -7.81
CA ALA A 288 -13.19 -2.20 -9.11
C ALA A 288 -12.02 -2.98 -9.74
N GLY A 289 -11.00 -3.32 -8.95
CA GLY A 289 -9.89 -4.15 -9.39
C GLY A 289 -10.31 -5.56 -9.82
N GLU A 290 -11.24 -6.19 -9.10
CA GLU A 290 -11.77 -7.52 -9.48
C GLU A 290 -12.57 -7.49 -10.78
N ALA A 291 -13.34 -6.43 -11.04
CA ALA A 291 -14.09 -6.27 -12.27
C ALA A 291 -13.17 -6.17 -13.49
N ILE A 292 -12.09 -5.38 -13.38
CA ILE A 292 -11.06 -5.26 -14.42
C ILE A 292 -10.37 -6.61 -14.63
N LYS A 293 -10.03 -7.33 -13.55
CA LYS A 293 -9.41 -8.67 -13.64
C LYS A 293 -10.32 -9.71 -14.31
N LYS A 294 -11.63 -9.66 -14.05
CA LYS A 294 -12.58 -10.54 -14.74
C LYS A 294 -12.61 -10.29 -16.25
N LEU A 295 -12.49 -9.04 -16.67
CA LEU A 295 -12.40 -8.70 -18.11
C LEU A 295 -11.06 -9.17 -18.70
N MET A 296 -9.94 -8.99 -17.98
CA MET A 296 -8.63 -9.51 -18.41
C MET A 296 -8.56 -11.05 -18.36
N GLY A 297 -9.23 -11.69 -17.40
CA GLY A 297 -9.33 -13.15 -17.30
C GLY A 297 -10.22 -13.80 -18.38
N LEU A 298 -10.86 -13.01 -19.25
CA LEU A 298 -11.53 -13.50 -20.45
C LEU A 298 -10.54 -13.81 -21.58
N GLN A 299 -9.30 -13.33 -21.51
CA GLN A 299 -8.24 -13.74 -22.43
C GLN A 299 -7.77 -15.16 -22.08
N PRO A 300 -7.58 -16.03 -23.09
CA PRO A 300 -7.00 -17.35 -22.88
C PRO A 300 -5.59 -17.20 -22.31
N ARG A 301 -5.20 -18.09 -21.42
CA ARG A 301 -3.84 -18.08 -20.81
C ARG A 301 -2.78 -18.68 -21.71
N THR A 302 -3.21 -19.48 -22.68
CA THR A 302 -2.35 -20.15 -23.66
C THR A 302 -2.83 -19.88 -25.05
N ALA A 303 -1.91 -19.81 -25.99
CA ALA A 303 -2.15 -19.76 -27.43
C ALA A 303 -1.56 -21.01 -28.08
N ARG A 304 -2.26 -21.59 -29.03
CA ARG A 304 -1.72 -22.67 -29.84
C ARG A 304 -1.05 -22.08 -31.05
N VAL A 305 0.27 -22.24 -31.11
CA VAL A 305 1.09 -21.73 -32.20
C VAL A 305 1.70 -22.88 -33.01
N ILE A 306 1.95 -22.63 -34.29
CA ILE A 306 2.71 -23.54 -35.13
C ILE A 306 4.14 -22.99 -35.24
N ARG A 307 5.10 -23.67 -34.63
CA ARG A 307 6.53 -23.42 -34.77
C ARG A 307 7.21 -24.66 -35.31
N GLU A 308 8.02 -24.51 -36.31
CA GLU A 308 8.73 -25.63 -36.99
C GLU A 308 7.79 -26.74 -37.48
N GLY A 309 6.57 -26.39 -37.93
CA GLY A 309 5.59 -27.33 -38.41
C GLY A 309 4.87 -28.19 -37.36
N LYS A 310 5.06 -27.89 -36.06
CA LYS A 310 4.40 -28.57 -34.94
C LYS A 310 3.50 -27.60 -34.17
N GLU A 311 2.32 -28.08 -33.81
CA GLU A 311 1.41 -27.35 -32.92
C GLU A 311 1.97 -27.44 -31.47
N GLN A 312 2.10 -26.28 -30.80
CA GLN A 312 2.53 -26.17 -29.41
C GLN A 312 1.62 -25.20 -28.68
N ASP A 313 1.16 -25.59 -27.49
CA ASP A 313 0.45 -24.68 -26.59
C ASP A 313 1.46 -23.89 -25.77
N ILE A 314 1.57 -22.59 -26.04
CA ILE A 314 2.47 -21.69 -25.32
C ILE A 314 1.68 -20.67 -24.53
N PRO A 315 2.21 -20.12 -23.42
CA PRO A 315 1.62 -18.99 -22.75
C PRO A 315 1.40 -17.82 -23.73
N ILE A 316 0.25 -17.12 -23.62
CA ILE A 316 -0.07 -16.00 -24.55
C ILE A 316 1.01 -14.93 -24.57
N GLU A 317 1.75 -14.79 -23.49
CA GLU A 317 2.80 -13.81 -23.32
C GLU A 317 4.10 -14.19 -24.07
N ASP A 318 4.21 -15.43 -24.51
CA ASP A 318 5.32 -15.95 -25.31
C ASP A 318 5.01 -15.95 -26.81
N VAL A 319 3.83 -15.43 -27.21
CA VAL A 319 3.45 -15.25 -28.61
C VAL A 319 4.17 -14.02 -29.17
N GLU A 320 4.88 -14.21 -30.26
CA GLU A 320 5.65 -13.15 -30.91
C GLU A 320 4.94 -12.71 -32.22
N SER A 321 5.18 -11.46 -32.62
CA SER A 321 4.69 -10.97 -33.91
C SER A 321 5.27 -11.80 -35.06
N GLY A 322 4.40 -12.46 -35.83
CA GLY A 322 4.77 -13.39 -36.90
C GLY A 322 4.48 -14.86 -36.58
N ASP A 323 4.10 -15.20 -35.35
CA ASP A 323 3.66 -16.55 -35.00
C ASP A 323 2.34 -16.90 -35.70
N LEU A 324 2.24 -18.12 -36.19
CA LEU A 324 1.01 -18.66 -36.78
C LEU A 324 0.15 -19.27 -35.68
N ILE A 325 -1.01 -18.65 -35.41
CA ILE A 325 -1.89 -19.06 -34.32
C ILE A 325 -3.03 -19.94 -34.88
N VAL A 326 -3.28 -21.07 -34.23
CA VAL A 326 -4.40 -21.96 -34.53
C VAL A 326 -5.55 -21.65 -33.59
N VAL A 327 -6.69 -21.25 -34.14
CA VAL A 327 -7.93 -21.02 -33.37
C VAL A 327 -9.00 -21.97 -33.94
N ARG A 328 -9.53 -22.86 -33.08
CA ARG A 328 -10.59 -23.79 -33.48
C ARG A 328 -11.98 -23.18 -33.27
N PRO A 329 -13.00 -23.66 -33.96
CA PRO A 329 -14.38 -23.20 -33.76
C PRO A 329 -14.78 -23.31 -32.28
N GLY A 330 -15.23 -22.18 -31.69
CA GLY A 330 -15.58 -22.09 -30.26
C GLY A 330 -14.43 -21.67 -29.32
N GLU A 331 -13.19 -21.61 -29.81
CA GLU A 331 -12.07 -21.07 -29.04
C GLU A 331 -12.02 -19.54 -29.16
N LYS A 332 -11.48 -18.91 -28.10
CA LYS A 332 -11.28 -17.45 -28.11
C LYS A 332 -9.98 -17.13 -28.83
N VAL A 333 -9.99 -16.07 -29.63
CA VAL A 333 -8.77 -15.54 -30.25
C VAL A 333 -7.85 -15.00 -29.13
N PRO A 334 -6.61 -15.50 -29.02
CA PRO A 334 -5.74 -15.17 -27.90
C PRO A 334 -5.09 -13.77 -27.98
N VAL A 335 -5.02 -13.15 -29.16
CA VAL A 335 -4.42 -11.83 -29.43
C VAL A 335 -5.36 -10.95 -30.24
#